data_8a5d6d5df6ebaff22289449d769ef3c6
#
_entry.id   8a5d6d5df6ebaff22289449d769ef3c6
#
_cell.length_a   1.000
_cell.length_b   1.000
_cell.length_c   1.000
_cell.angle_alpha   90.00
_cell.angle_beta   90.00
_cell.angle_gamma   90.00
#
_symmetry.space_group_name_H-M   'P 1'
#
loop_
_entity.id
_entity.type
_entity.pdbx_description
1 polymer ?
#
loop_
_entity_poly.entity_id
_entity_poly.type
_entity_poly.pdbx_seq_one_letter_code
_entity_poly.pdbx_strand_id
1 'polypeptide(L)'
;LGVGVADDVSGLSPKLRFMIEIIIVLMLMFWTGQSLDDFQGLWGINEVPLWISVPLTVVAAVGIINAINLVDGVDGLSSGYCIMASSIFGILFYSLGNYLMLLLCVLSIGALLPFFFHNVFGEKSKMF
;
A
#
# COMPACT_ATOMS: atom_id res chain seq x y z
N LEU A 1 -7.97 -5.37 -8.12
CA LEU A 1 -8.92 -6.46 -7.83
C LEU A 1 -8.83 -7.57 -8.87
N GLY A 2 -8.96 -7.30 -10.18
CA GLY A 2 -8.94 -8.32 -11.25
C GLY A 2 -7.64 -9.13 -11.32
N VAL A 3 -6.49 -8.50 -11.07
CA VAL A 3 -5.18 -9.19 -11.07
C VAL A 3 -5.03 -10.11 -9.85
N GLY A 4 -5.52 -9.69 -8.66
CA GLY A 4 -5.50 -10.53 -7.47
C GLY A 4 -6.37 -11.79 -7.62
N VAL A 5 -7.58 -11.63 -8.17
CA VAL A 5 -8.47 -12.78 -8.47
C VAL A 5 -7.86 -13.71 -9.53
N ALA A 6 -7.20 -13.16 -10.54
CA ALA A 6 -6.51 -13.96 -11.56
C ALA A 6 -5.30 -14.70 -10.99
N ASP A 7 -4.61 -14.14 -10.02
CA ASP A 7 -3.48 -14.77 -9.31
C ASP A 7 -3.96 -15.98 -8.50
N ASP A 8 -5.05 -15.83 -7.74
CA ASP A 8 -5.65 -16.89 -6.93
C ASP A 8 -6.22 -18.05 -7.78
N VAL A 9 -6.76 -17.75 -8.97
CA VAL A 9 -7.42 -18.76 -9.82
C VAL A 9 -6.45 -19.43 -10.80
N SER A 10 -5.44 -18.73 -11.31
CA SER A 10 -4.56 -19.21 -12.39
C SER A 10 -3.10 -19.44 -11.98
N GLY A 11 -2.69 -19.12 -10.75
CA GLY A 11 -1.30 -19.28 -10.31
C GLY A 11 -0.34 -18.51 -11.21
N LEU A 12 -0.55 -17.20 -11.37
CA LEU A 12 0.31 -16.35 -12.21
C LEU A 12 1.78 -16.49 -11.81
N SER A 13 2.66 -16.61 -12.80
CA SER A 13 4.08 -16.65 -12.48
C SER A 13 4.51 -15.37 -11.75
N PRO A 14 5.38 -15.46 -10.72
CA PRO A 14 5.82 -14.28 -9.95
C PRO A 14 6.38 -13.16 -10.84
N LYS A 15 7.01 -13.54 -11.96
CA LYS A 15 7.54 -12.59 -12.94
C LYS A 15 6.44 -11.78 -13.64
N LEU A 16 5.34 -12.44 -14.00
CA LEU A 16 4.21 -11.78 -14.67
C LEU A 16 3.51 -10.81 -13.72
N ARG A 17 3.30 -11.21 -12.47
CA ARG A 17 2.75 -10.34 -11.42
C ARG A 17 3.62 -9.09 -11.23
N PHE A 18 4.93 -9.25 -11.10
CA PHE A 18 5.87 -8.15 -10.96
C PHE A 18 5.83 -7.18 -12.16
N MET A 19 5.76 -7.71 -13.39
CA MET A 19 5.63 -6.88 -14.59
C MET A 19 4.32 -6.07 -14.62
N ILE A 20 3.21 -6.69 -14.23
CA ILE A 20 1.90 -6.02 -14.16
C ILE A 20 1.94 -4.89 -13.12
N GLU A 21 2.52 -5.13 -11.96
CA GLU A 21 2.68 -4.10 -10.90
C GLU A 21 3.48 -2.89 -11.43
N ILE A 22 4.60 -3.12 -12.11
CA ILE A 22 5.39 -2.04 -12.73
C ILE A 22 4.55 -1.24 -13.73
N ILE A 23 3.82 -1.92 -14.62
CA ILE A 23 2.98 -1.26 -15.64
C ILE A 23 1.90 -0.40 -14.98
N ILE A 24 1.24 -0.92 -13.95
CA ILE A 24 0.20 -0.19 -13.21
C ILE A 24 0.80 1.06 -12.53
N VAL A 25 1.94 0.93 -11.87
CA VAL A 25 2.61 2.05 -11.21
C VAL A 25 3.01 3.12 -12.23
N LEU A 26 3.61 2.75 -13.35
CA LEU A 26 3.96 3.69 -14.43
C LEU A 26 2.72 4.38 -15.00
N MET A 27 1.64 3.65 -15.21
CA MET A 27 0.37 4.21 -15.71
C MET A 27 -0.22 5.21 -14.71
N LEU A 28 -0.20 4.90 -13.41
CA LEU A 28 -0.66 5.81 -12.36
C LEU A 28 0.21 7.06 -12.29
N MET A 29 1.54 6.92 -12.34
CA MET A 29 2.46 8.06 -12.37
C MET A 29 2.18 8.99 -13.56
N PHE A 30 1.98 8.40 -14.74
CA PHE A 30 1.68 9.17 -15.94
C PHE A 30 0.33 9.91 -15.83
N TRP A 31 -0.69 9.26 -15.25
CA TRP A 31 -2.02 9.86 -15.09
C TRP A 31 -2.06 10.94 -14.01
N THR A 32 -1.43 10.70 -12.87
CA THR A 32 -1.47 11.61 -11.72
C THR A 32 -0.42 12.71 -11.77
N GLY A 33 0.64 12.50 -12.57
CA GLY A 33 1.82 13.37 -12.55
C GLY A 33 2.60 13.32 -11.23
N GLN A 34 2.34 12.33 -10.38
CA GLN A 34 2.96 12.20 -9.07
C GLN A 34 4.20 11.30 -9.16
N SER A 35 5.31 11.75 -8.61
CA SER A 35 6.54 10.98 -8.46
C SER A 35 7.30 11.42 -7.20
N LEU A 36 8.26 10.63 -6.77
CA LEU A 36 9.16 10.99 -5.67
C LEU A 36 10.26 11.91 -6.21
N ASP A 37 9.91 13.16 -6.45
CA ASP A 37 10.76 14.17 -7.09
C ASP A 37 11.23 15.26 -6.14
N ASP A 38 10.61 15.43 -4.97
CA ASP A 38 11.01 16.40 -3.95
C ASP A 38 11.14 15.73 -2.58
N PHE A 39 12.33 15.79 -2.00
CA PHE A 39 12.63 15.29 -0.65
C PHE A 39 12.54 16.38 0.42
N GLN A 40 12.13 17.60 0.05
CA GLN A 40 11.95 18.74 0.98
C GLN A 40 13.16 19.00 1.87
N GLY A 41 14.36 18.84 1.32
CA GLY A 41 15.60 19.04 2.05
C GLY A 41 16.04 17.88 2.94
N LEU A 42 15.37 16.74 2.92
CA LEU A 42 15.80 15.54 3.63
C LEU A 42 17.19 15.12 3.12
N TRP A 43 18.16 14.99 4.04
CA TRP A 43 19.57 14.76 3.74
C TRP A 43 20.22 15.79 2.80
N GLY A 44 19.66 17.02 2.72
CA GLY A 44 20.13 18.06 1.82
C GLY A 44 19.71 17.91 0.36
N ILE A 45 18.83 16.95 0.06
CA ILE A 45 18.26 16.71 -1.26
C ILE A 45 16.90 17.40 -1.34
N ASN A 46 16.74 18.31 -2.30
CA ASN A 46 15.47 18.94 -2.61
C ASN A 46 14.86 18.26 -3.84
N GLU A 47 15.09 18.78 -5.01
CA GLU A 47 14.53 18.26 -6.25
C GLU A 47 15.39 17.14 -6.84
N VAL A 48 14.75 16.10 -7.33
CA VAL A 48 15.37 14.96 -7.98
C VAL A 48 14.92 14.93 -9.45
N PRO A 49 15.87 14.84 -10.40
CA PRO A 49 15.53 14.83 -11.81
C PRO A 49 14.68 13.58 -12.17
N LEU A 50 13.77 13.72 -13.14
CA LEU A 50 12.80 12.69 -13.52
C LEU A 50 13.41 11.33 -13.83
N TRP A 51 14.62 11.29 -14.40
CA TRP A 51 15.31 10.04 -14.73
C TRP A 51 15.74 9.23 -13.50
N ILE A 52 15.83 9.85 -12.32
CA ILE A 52 16.03 9.18 -11.03
C ILE A 52 14.68 9.00 -10.31
N SER A 53 13.83 10.02 -10.31
CA SER A 53 12.55 10.03 -9.63
C SER A 53 11.61 8.91 -10.12
N VAL A 54 11.53 8.69 -11.44
CA VAL A 54 10.68 7.65 -12.01
C VAL A 54 11.08 6.24 -11.57
N PRO A 55 12.32 5.77 -11.76
CA PRO A 55 12.71 4.44 -11.30
C PRO A 55 12.65 4.32 -9.77
N LEU A 56 12.97 5.37 -9.03
CA LEU A 56 12.86 5.38 -7.57
C LEU A 56 11.41 5.17 -7.11
N THR A 57 10.46 5.89 -7.73
CA THR A 57 9.03 5.75 -7.42
C THR A 57 8.53 4.35 -7.74
N VAL A 58 8.93 3.79 -8.90
CA VAL A 58 8.55 2.43 -9.30
C VAL A 58 9.09 1.41 -8.31
N VAL A 59 10.38 1.49 -7.95
CA VAL A 59 11.00 0.56 -6.99
C VAL A 59 10.35 0.67 -5.62
N ALA A 60 10.09 1.89 -5.14
CA ALA A 60 9.44 2.11 -3.86
C ALA A 60 8.00 1.56 -3.85
N ALA A 61 7.19 1.88 -4.86
CA ALA A 61 5.81 1.45 -4.94
C ALA A 61 5.69 -0.08 -5.07
N VAL A 62 6.42 -0.69 -6.01
CA VAL A 62 6.41 -2.15 -6.21
C VAL A 62 7.01 -2.86 -5.00
N GLY A 63 8.05 -2.29 -4.38
CA GLY A 63 8.65 -2.82 -3.16
C GLY A 63 7.65 -2.84 -1.99
N ILE A 64 6.89 -1.76 -1.79
CA ILE A 64 5.84 -1.68 -0.75
C ILE A 64 4.72 -2.69 -1.04
N ILE A 65 4.24 -2.78 -2.28
CA ILE A 65 3.20 -3.74 -2.68
C ILE A 65 3.64 -5.17 -2.34
N ASN A 66 4.87 -5.55 -2.74
CA ASN A 66 5.38 -6.88 -2.48
C ASN A 66 5.69 -7.13 -0.99
N ALA A 67 6.17 -6.14 -0.27
CA ALA A 67 6.38 -6.24 1.17
C ALA A 67 5.06 -6.51 1.91
N ILE A 68 3.99 -5.76 1.58
CA ILE A 68 2.66 -5.97 2.16
C ILE A 68 2.12 -7.37 1.82
N ASN A 69 2.30 -7.81 0.57
CA ASN A 69 1.90 -9.17 0.16
C ASN A 69 2.62 -10.27 0.94
N LEU A 70 3.92 -10.10 1.22
CA LEU A 70 4.68 -11.06 2.03
C LEU A 70 4.21 -11.09 3.50
N VAL A 71 3.85 -9.92 4.02
CA VAL A 71 3.33 -9.76 5.39
C VAL A 71 1.91 -10.33 5.51
N ASP A 72 1.13 -10.34 4.42
CA ASP A 72 -0.25 -10.84 4.39
C ASP A 72 -0.33 -12.37 4.62
N GLY A 73 0.76 -13.10 4.38
CA GLY A 73 0.89 -14.52 4.73
C GLY A 73 0.98 -14.82 6.24
N VAL A 74 1.05 -13.81 7.09
CA VAL A 74 1.12 -13.95 8.56
C VAL A 74 -0.20 -13.47 9.18
N ASP A 75 -0.86 -14.36 9.92
CA ASP A 75 -2.16 -14.15 10.54
C ASP A 75 -2.29 -12.78 11.25
N GLY A 76 -3.08 -11.88 10.69
CA GLY A 76 -3.39 -10.58 11.25
C GLY A 76 -2.28 -9.53 11.20
N LEU A 77 -1.06 -9.86 10.74
CA LEU A 77 0.05 -8.90 10.72
C LEU A 77 -0.19 -7.78 9.70
N SER A 78 -0.66 -8.12 8.50
CA SER A 78 -0.99 -7.14 7.46
C SER A 78 -2.10 -6.19 7.89
N SER A 79 -3.22 -6.73 8.38
CA SER A 79 -4.35 -5.93 8.85
C SER A 79 -3.98 -5.09 10.09
N GLY A 80 -3.19 -5.63 11.01
CA GLY A 80 -2.67 -4.91 12.17
C GLY A 80 -1.77 -3.74 11.77
N TYR A 81 -0.87 -3.95 10.81
CA TYR A 81 -0.03 -2.89 10.25
C TYR A 81 -0.86 -1.79 9.58
N CYS A 82 -1.83 -2.16 8.76
CA CYS A 82 -2.71 -1.19 8.09
C CYS A 82 -3.57 -0.39 9.08
N ILE A 83 -4.07 -1.02 10.16
CA ILE A 83 -4.79 -0.33 11.23
C ILE A 83 -3.88 0.67 11.94
N MET A 84 -2.66 0.27 12.29
CA MET A 84 -1.68 1.14 12.94
C MET A 84 -1.31 2.34 12.03
N ALA A 85 -0.98 2.09 10.76
CA ALA A 85 -0.66 3.13 9.80
C ALA A 85 -1.84 4.11 9.61
N SER A 86 -3.05 3.59 9.41
CA SER A 86 -4.27 4.40 9.28
C SER A 86 -4.54 5.24 10.54
N SER A 87 -4.23 4.73 11.72
CA SER A 87 -4.38 5.47 12.97
C SER A 87 -3.41 6.65 13.06
N ILE A 88 -2.14 6.43 12.70
CA ILE A 88 -1.11 7.48 12.70
C ILE A 88 -1.48 8.56 11.67
N PHE A 89 -1.79 8.18 10.43
CA PHE A 89 -2.21 9.12 9.40
C PHE A 89 -3.52 9.84 9.75
N GLY A 90 -4.47 9.15 10.40
CA GLY A 90 -5.70 9.77 10.88
C GLY A 90 -5.44 10.91 11.86
N ILE A 91 -4.53 10.72 12.82
CA ILE A 91 -4.13 11.77 13.76
C ILE A 91 -3.47 12.94 13.03
N LEU A 92 -2.58 12.66 12.06
CA LEU A 92 -1.92 13.69 11.27
C LEU A 92 -2.94 14.50 10.43
N PHE A 93 -3.84 13.83 9.73
CA PHE A 93 -4.87 14.50 8.92
C PHE A 93 -5.86 15.31 9.77
N TYR A 94 -6.19 14.82 10.96
CA TYR A 94 -6.96 15.61 11.91
C TYR A 94 -6.25 16.91 12.30
N SER A 95 -4.94 16.83 12.63
CA SER A 95 -4.13 18.01 12.98
C SER A 95 -3.98 19.00 11.82
N LEU A 96 -3.98 18.52 10.58
CA LEU A 96 -3.92 19.33 9.36
C LEU A 96 -5.27 19.85 8.90
N GLY A 97 -6.38 19.49 9.56
CA GLY A 97 -7.74 19.88 9.18
C GLY A 97 -8.24 19.20 7.89
N ASN A 98 -7.57 18.14 7.43
CA ASN A 98 -7.97 17.41 6.23
C ASN A 98 -8.97 16.29 6.58
N TYR A 99 -10.23 16.68 6.75
CA TYR A 99 -11.29 15.78 7.21
C TYR A 99 -11.64 14.68 6.19
N LEU A 100 -11.40 14.91 4.89
CA LEU A 100 -11.65 13.89 3.87
C LEU A 100 -10.68 12.70 4.03
N MET A 101 -9.39 12.99 4.20
CA MET A 101 -8.38 11.96 4.43
C MET A 101 -8.53 11.30 5.82
N LEU A 102 -8.92 12.07 6.83
CA LEU A 102 -9.29 11.52 8.14
C LEU A 102 -10.44 10.51 8.01
N LEU A 103 -11.49 10.84 7.28
CA LEU A 103 -12.63 9.95 7.04
C LEU A 103 -12.19 8.64 6.38
N LEU A 104 -11.33 8.70 5.37
CA LEU A 104 -10.77 7.51 4.72
C LEU A 104 -9.99 6.63 5.71
N CYS A 105 -9.18 7.23 6.58
CA CYS A 105 -8.47 6.48 7.63
C CYS A 105 -9.43 5.77 8.59
N VAL A 106 -10.47 6.47 9.06
CA VAL A 106 -11.48 5.90 9.98
C VAL A 106 -12.26 4.76 9.32
N LEU A 107 -12.68 4.92 8.07
CA LEU A 107 -13.35 3.87 7.30
C LEU A 107 -12.46 2.65 7.09
N SER A 108 -11.17 2.85 6.79
CA SER A 108 -10.20 1.78 6.64
C SER A 108 -10.02 0.99 7.94
N ILE A 109 -9.88 1.67 9.08
CA ILE A 109 -9.80 1.04 10.40
C ILE A 109 -11.07 0.23 10.66
N GLY A 110 -12.26 0.83 10.45
CA GLY A 110 -13.54 0.17 10.68
C GLY A 110 -13.73 -1.09 9.85
N ALA A 111 -13.25 -1.11 8.61
CA ALA A 111 -13.31 -2.27 7.73
C ALA A 111 -12.30 -3.37 8.12
N LEU A 112 -11.11 -2.98 8.57
CA LEU A 112 -10.02 -3.92 8.88
C LEU A 112 -10.14 -4.53 10.29
N LEU A 113 -10.78 -3.85 11.24
CA LEU A 113 -10.93 -4.34 12.63
C LEU A 113 -11.62 -5.71 12.71
N PRO A 114 -12.79 -5.95 12.10
CA PRO A 114 -13.45 -7.25 12.13
C PRO A 114 -12.58 -8.35 11.51
N PHE A 115 -11.92 -8.03 10.39
CA PHE A 115 -11.02 -8.95 9.70
C PHE A 115 -9.81 -9.31 10.57
N PHE A 116 -9.19 -8.31 11.23
CA PHE A 116 -8.08 -8.52 12.16
C PHE A 116 -8.48 -9.45 13.30
N PHE A 117 -9.60 -9.16 13.97
CA PHE A 117 -10.06 -10.01 15.09
C PHE A 117 -10.38 -11.43 14.63
N HIS A 118 -10.99 -11.59 13.48
CA HIS A 118 -11.29 -12.92 12.92
C HIS A 118 -10.03 -13.73 12.61
N ASN A 119 -9.01 -13.10 12.01
CA ASN A 119 -7.76 -13.77 11.65
C ASN A 119 -6.87 -14.09 12.85
N VAL A 120 -6.88 -13.25 13.89
CA VAL A 120 -6.00 -13.43 15.07
C VAL A 120 -6.64 -14.37 16.09
N PHE A 121 -7.95 -14.26 16.32
CA PHE A 121 -8.65 -14.95 17.41
C PHE A 121 -9.70 -15.94 16.91
N GLY A 122 -10.04 -16.00 15.64
CA GLY A 122 -11.02 -16.91 15.09
C GLY A 122 -10.55 -18.37 15.09
N GLU A 123 -11.46 -19.29 15.43
CA GLU A 123 -11.19 -20.73 15.32
C GLU A 123 -10.97 -21.13 13.86
N LYS A 124 -9.83 -21.75 13.59
CA LYS A 124 -9.32 -22.53 12.43
C LYS A 124 -9.99 -22.47 11.03
N SER A 125 -11.04 -21.72 10.81
CA SER A 125 -11.57 -21.40 9.49
C SER A 125 -11.05 -20.02 9.08
N LYS A 126 -9.78 -19.98 8.73
CA LYS A 126 -9.14 -18.77 8.25
C LYS A 126 -9.77 -18.36 6.93
N MET A 127 -10.06 -17.09 6.76
CA MET A 127 -10.67 -16.57 5.55
C MET A 127 -9.72 -16.62 4.35
N PHE A 128 -8.42 -16.86 4.60
CA PHE A 128 -7.37 -17.13 3.58
C PHE A 128 -6.20 -17.87 4.22
#